data_f8e9922bfcc090769ae8c177459ebd37
#
_entry.id   f8e9922bfcc090769ae8c177459ebd37
#
_cell.length_a   1.000
_cell.length_b   1.000
_cell.length_c   1.000
_cell.angle_alpha   90.00
_cell.angle_beta   90.00
_cell.angle_gamma   90.00
#
_symmetry.space_group_name_H-M   'P 1'
#
loop_
_entity.id
_entity.type
_entity.pdbx_description
1 polymer ?
#
loop_
_entity_poly.entity_id
_entity_poly.type
_entity_poly.pdbx_seq_one_letter_code
_entity_poly.pdbx_strand_id
1 'polypeptide(L)'
;MALSLPMEEIKLKIMKKTTNIFIIVAVAMMALVSCSSYEEDLNTKQVFNFEVRSNDWIEMTEQDGLNRYYTYGFDLKNFYPKSTFKHRAVLAYISFGDYEQPLPYIRHYENLNGWLWTRTVDFEYSAKEINFFVTSSDFERERPEKMNFRVMFIW
;
A
#
# COMPACT_ATOMS: atom_id res chain seq x y z
N MET A 1 -29.99 -75.17 9.81
CA MET A 1 -29.74 -74.61 11.12
C MET A 1 -29.29 -73.19 10.97
N ALA A 2 -30.23 -72.28 11.02
CA ALA A 2 -29.94 -70.81 10.80
C ALA A 2 -29.70 -70.18 12.17
N LEU A 3 -28.45 -69.74 12.41
CA LEU A 3 -28.15 -68.99 13.63
C LEU A 3 -28.69 -67.56 13.48
N SER A 4 -29.79 -67.28 14.18
CA SER A 4 -30.31 -65.91 14.31
C SER A 4 -29.43 -65.19 15.34
N LEU A 5 -28.65 -64.23 14.90
CA LEU A 5 -27.95 -63.31 15.77
C LEU A 5 -28.96 -62.54 16.66
N PRO A 6 -28.66 -62.36 17.93
CA PRO A 6 -29.58 -61.67 18.86
C PRO A 6 -29.77 -60.23 18.39
N MET A 7 -31.02 -59.77 18.39
CA MET A 7 -31.44 -58.48 17.86
C MET A 7 -30.78 -57.28 18.60
N GLU A 8 -30.24 -57.46 19.77
CA GLU A 8 -29.45 -56.48 20.54
C GLU A 8 -28.06 -56.22 19.93
N GLU A 9 -27.35 -57.24 19.45
CA GLU A 9 -26.05 -57.02 18.81
C GLU A 9 -26.17 -56.23 17.49
N ILE A 10 -27.25 -56.45 16.77
CA ILE A 10 -27.53 -55.69 15.52
C ILE A 10 -27.81 -54.23 15.82
N LYS A 11 -28.61 -53.94 16.87
CA LYS A 11 -28.87 -52.57 17.31
C LYS A 11 -27.60 -51.84 17.77
N LEU A 12 -26.75 -52.54 18.53
CA LEU A 12 -25.50 -51.94 19.02
C LEU A 12 -24.51 -51.66 17.89
N LYS A 13 -24.46 -52.53 16.89
CA LYS A 13 -23.60 -52.36 15.71
C LYS A 13 -24.07 -51.22 14.81
N ILE A 14 -25.39 -51.05 14.67
CA ILE A 14 -25.98 -49.91 13.90
C ILE A 14 -25.76 -48.61 14.67
N MET A 15 -25.97 -48.55 15.97
CA MET A 15 -25.71 -47.35 16.79
C MET A 15 -24.26 -46.92 16.73
N LYS A 16 -23.30 -47.82 16.85
CA LYS A 16 -21.86 -47.48 16.71
C LYS A 16 -21.52 -46.94 15.32
N LYS A 17 -22.12 -47.49 14.25
CA LYS A 17 -21.90 -47.06 12.88
C LYS A 17 -22.49 -45.68 12.62
N THR A 18 -23.68 -45.36 13.13
CA THR A 18 -24.30 -44.03 13.02
C THR A 18 -23.56 -42.98 13.82
N THR A 19 -23.09 -43.29 15.04
CA THR A 19 -22.28 -42.36 15.89
C THR A 19 -20.98 -41.99 15.14
N ASN A 20 -20.28 -42.96 14.56
CA ASN A 20 -19.07 -42.66 13.81
C ASN A 20 -19.31 -41.76 12.56
N ILE A 21 -20.42 -41.94 11.87
CA ILE A 21 -20.80 -41.07 10.74
C ILE A 21 -21.08 -39.65 11.21
N PHE A 22 -21.79 -39.48 12.33
CA PHE A 22 -22.07 -38.15 12.90
C PHE A 22 -20.77 -37.42 13.33
N ILE A 23 -19.81 -38.14 13.89
CA ILE A 23 -18.51 -37.57 14.27
C ILE A 23 -17.75 -37.11 13.02
N ILE A 24 -17.71 -37.92 11.97
CA ILE A 24 -17.03 -37.56 10.72
C ILE A 24 -17.67 -36.33 10.05
N VAL A 25 -19.00 -36.26 10.02
CA VAL A 25 -19.72 -35.10 9.47
C VAL A 25 -19.50 -33.84 10.31
N ALA A 26 -19.48 -33.95 11.64
CA ALA A 26 -19.19 -32.84 12.54
C ALA A 26 -17.77 -32.29 12.36
N VAL A 27 -16.76 -33.17 12.20
CA VAL A 27 -15.36 -32.79 11.93
C VAL A 27 -15.22 -32.15 10.54
N ALA A 28 -15.92 -32.67 9.54
CA ALA A 28 -15.93 -32.09 8.20
C ALA A 28 -16.58 -30.70 8.16
N MET A 29 -17.65 -30.46 8.93
CA MET A 29 -18.25 -29.15 9.06
C MET A 29 -17.36 -28.14 9.79
N MET A 30 -16.59 -28.57 10.78
CA MET A 30 -15.62 -27.68 11.46
C MET A 30 -14.44 -27.27 10.56
N ALA A 31 -14.05 -28.15 9.63
CA ALA A 31 -13.01 -27.83 8.65
C ALA A 31 -13.45 -26.78 7.60
N LEU A 32 -14.76 -26.63 7.35
CA LEU A 32 -15.29 -25.63 6.41
C LEU A 32 -15.49 -24.24 7.03
N VAL A 33 -15.42 -24.10 8.36
CA VAL A 33 -15.54 -22.80 9.05
C VAL A 33 -14.17 -22.11 9.22
N SER A 34 -13.08 -22.72 8.77
CA SER A 34 -11.73 -22.13 8.79
C SER A 34 -11.47 -21.17 7.61
N CYS A 35 -12.51 -20.70 6.92
CA CYS A 35 -12.40 -19.47 6.16
C CYS A 35 -12.62 -18.32 7.14
N SER A 36 -11.54 -17.91 7.86
CA SER A 36 -11.52 -16.60 8.47
C SER A 36 -11.78 -15.60 7.34
N SER A 37 -12.97 -15.00 7.32
CA SER A 37 -13.15 -13.72 6.67
C SER A 37 -12.07 -12.82 7.29
N TYR A 38 -11.03 -12.50 6.52
CA TYR A 38 -10.23 -11.33 6.78
C TYR A 38 -11.23 -10.17 6.65
N GLU A 39 -11.83 -9.76 7.75
CA GLU A 39 -12.32 -8.40 7.84
C GLU A 39 -11.08 -7.55 7.57
N GLU A 40 -10.99 -7.01 6.35
CA GLU A 40 -10.05 -5.93 6.04
C GLU A 40 -10.35 -4.85 7.07
N ASP A 41 -9.47 -4.74 8.05
CA ASP A 41 -9.58 -3.72 9.07
C ASP A 41 -9.43 -2.40 8.33
N LEU A 42 -10.57 -1.76 8.01
CA LEU A 42 -10.68 -0.54 7.20
C LEU A 42 -9.84 0.63 7.78
N ASN A 43 -9.28 0.43 8.98
CA ASN A 43 -8.41 1.37 9.67
C ASN A 43 -6.91 1.17 9.42
N THR A 44 -6.50 0.20 8.59
CA THR A 44 -5.07 -0.10 8.38
C THR A 44 -4.41 0.75 7.31
N LYS A 45 -5.18 1.55 6.57
CA LYS A 45 -4.64 2.41 5.52
C LYS A 45 -5.38 3.75 5.43
N GLN A 46 -4.65 4.78 5.11
CA GLN A 46 -5.19 6.10 4.79
C GLN A 46 -4.56 6.61 3.50
N VAL A 47 -5.38 7.18 2.62
CA VAL A 47 -4.97 7.64 1.29
C VAL A 47 -5.20 9.14 1.18
N PHE A 48 -4.20 9.86 0.67
CA PHE A 48 -4.26 11.28 0.35
C PHE A 48 -3.93 11.50 -1.11
N ASN A 49 -4.65 12.42 -1.73
CA ASN A 49 -4.36 12.89 -3.07
C ASN A 49 -3.94 14.35 -3.00
N PHE A 50 -2.83 14.68 -3.63
CA PHE A 50 -2.27 16.02 -3.68
C PHE A 50 -2.20 16.48 -5.13
N GLU A 51 -2.70 17.69 -5.40
CA GLU A 51 -2.42 18.41 -6.63
C GLU A 51 -1.41 19.51 -6.29
N VAL A 52 -0.21 19.43 -6.85
CA VAL A 52 0.83 20.44 -6.71
C VAL A 52 0.88 21.22 -8.02
N ARG A 53 0.49 22.48 -7.97
CA ARG A 53 0.49 23.37 -9.15
C ARG A 53 1.90 23.88 -9.41
N SER A 54 2.16 24.30 -10.63
CA SER A 54 3.48 24.85 -10.98
C SER A 54 3.95 25.97 -10.02
N ASN A 55 3.04 26.83 -9.58
CA ASN A 55 3.37 27.95 -8.70
C ASN A 55 3.57 27.53 -7.22
N ASP A 56 3.18 26.33 -6.83
CA ASP A 56 3.30 25.84 -5.45
C ASP A 56 4.70 25.26 -5.20
N TRP A 57 5.46 24.95 -6.25
CA TRP A 57 6.84 24.48 -6.13
C TRP A 57 7.78 25.58 -5.66
N ILE A 58 8.56 25.30 -4.64
CA ILE A 58 9.57 26.19 -4.08
C ILE A 58 10.93 25.78 -4.63
N GLU A 59 11.62 26.71 -5.30
CA GLU A 59 13.00 26.49 -5.74
C GLU A 59 13.95 26.51 -4.54
N MET A 60 14.77 25.48 -4.42
CA MET A 60 15.78 25.33 -3.40
C MET A 60 17.15 25.09 -4.04
N THR A 61 18.19 25.39 -3.29
CA THR A 61 19.57 25.12 -3.70
C THR A 61 20.30 24.51 -2.51
N GLU A 62 21.11 23.48 -2.75
CA GLU A 62 21.94 22.90 -1.71
C GLU A 62 22.99 23.91 -1.19
N GLN A 63 23.63 23.58 -0.08
CA GLN A 63 24.59 24.48 0.58
C GLN A 63 25.80 24.83 -0.29
N ASP A 64 26.12 23.99 -1.28
CA ASP A 64 27.19 24.24 -2.25
C ASP A 64 26.82 25.30 -3.32
N GLY A 65 25.52 25.67 -3.40
CA GLY A 65 24.99 26.62 -4.38
C GLY A 65 24.90 26.09 -5.81
N LEU A 66 25.21 24.81 -6.04
CA LEU A 66 25.30 24.19 -7.35
C LEU A 66 24.05 23.36 -7.68
N ASN A 67 23.62 22.53 -6.75
CA ASN A 67 22.51 21.61 -6.96
C ASN A 67 21.19 22.33 -6.67
N ARG A 68 20.35 22.45 -7.70
CA ARG A 68 19.03 23.05 -7.59
C ARG A 68 17.97 21.97 -7.69
N TYR A 69 16.92 22.14 -6.93
CA TYR A 69 15.75 21.29 -6.96
C TYR A 69 14.50 22.09 -6.58
N TYR A 70 13.35 21.52 -6.85
CA TYR A 70 12.08 22.06 -6.42
C TYR A 70 11.49 21.18 -5.35
N THR A 71 10.86 21.79 -4.34
CA THR A 71 10.18 21.07 -3.27
C THR A 71 8.79 21.59 -3.04
N TYR A 72 7.92 20.70 -2.54
CA TYR A 72 6.61 21.02 -2.03
C TYR A 72 6.36 20.22 -0.75
N GLY A 73 6.06 20.90 0.35
CA GLY A 73 5.81 20.30 1.66
C GLY A 73 4.34 20.33 2.05
N PHE A 74 3.86 19.26 2.66
CA PHE A 74 2.52 19.15 3.22
C PHE A 74 2.58 18.79 4.70
N ASP A 75 1.92 19.60 5.55
CA ASP A 75 1.90 19.41 7.00
C ASP A 75 0.93 18.31 7.41
N LEU A 76 1.44 17.28 8.08
CA LEU A 76 0.69 16.12 8.58
C LEU A 76 0.23 16.25 10.04
N LYS A 77 0.54 17.36 10.74
CA LYS A 77 0.32 17.51 12.20
C LYS A 77 -1.13 17.27 12.63
N ASN A 78 -2.09 17.63 11.77
CA ASN A 78 -3.51 17.53 12.08
C ASN A 78 -4.11 16.16 11.72
N PHE A 79 -3.34 15.29 11.08
CA PHE A 79 -3.84 14.03 10.53
C PHE A 79 -3.48 12.81 11.39
N TYR A 80 -2.43 12.91 12.24
CA TYR A 80 -1.94 11.74 12.97
C TYR A 80 -1.47 12.02 14.40
N PRO A 81 -1.80 11.13 15.37
CA PRO A 81 -1.13 11.10 16.66
C PRO A 81 0.34 10.70 16.47
N LYS A 82 1.27 11.41 17.10
CA LYS A 82 2.73 11.17 17.02
C LYS A 82 3.15 9.73 17.36
N SER A 83 2.36 9.02 18.17
CA SER A 83 2.64 7.65 18.61
C SER A 83 2.55 6.59 17.51
N THR A 84 1.78 6.87 16.45
CA THR A 84 1.52 5.91 15.37
C THR A 84 2.56 5.97 14.23
N PHE A 85 3.45 6.95 14.23
CA PHE A 85 4.44 7.14 13.15
C PHE A 85 5.47 5.99 13.05
N LYS A 86 5.86 5.37 14.15
CA LYS A 86 6.96 4.38 14.20
C LYS A 86 6.66 3.05 13.48
N HIS A 87 5.41 2.77 13.14
CA HIS A 87 4.97 1.47 12.61
C HIS A 87 4.28 1.57 11.25
N ARG A 88 4.63 2.59 10.46
CA ARG A 88 3.98 2.83 9.18
C ARG A 88 4.89 2.58 8.00
N ALA A 89 4.31 1.98 6.96
CA ALA A 89 4.84 2.09 5.63
C ALA A 89 4.15 3.28 4.93
N VAL A 90 4.93 4.08 4.21
CA VAL A 90 4.43 5.16 3.36
C VAL A 90 4.78 4.85 1.93
N LEU A 91 3.76 4.80 1.08
CA LEU A 91 3.91 4.62 -0.36
C LEU A 91 3.42 5.88 -1.05
N ALA A 92 4.21 6.39 -1.97
CA ALA A 92 3.82 7.54 -2.77
C ALA A 92 3.88 7.21 -4.27
N TYR A 93 2.97 7.80 -5.02
CA TYR A 93 2.83 7.62 -6.46
C TYR A 93 2.64 8.97 -7.12
N ILE A 94 3.19 9.13 -8.33
CA ILE A 94 2.85 10.20 -9.26
C ILE A 94 1.80 9.69 -10.25
N SER A 95 0.75 10.49 -10.51
CA SER A 95 -0.37 10.13 -11.39
C SER A 95 -0.27 10.81 -12.74
N PHE A 96 -0.52 10.05 -13.80
CA PHE A 96 -0.53 10.50 -15.19
C PHE A 96 -1.88 10.11 -15.84
N GLY A 97 -2.96 10.79 -15.42
CA GLY A 97 -4.30 10.44 -15.88
C GLY A 97 -4.76 9.09 -15.33
N ASP A 98 -4.85 8.08 -16.20
CA ASP A 98 -5.40 6.77 -15.86
C ASP A 98 -4.37 5.80 -15.25
N TYR A 99 -3.12 6.18 -15.16
CA TYR A 99 -2.06 5.33 -14.60
C TYR A 99 -1.19 6.08 -13.59
N GLU A 100 -0.54 5.32 -12.73
CA GLU A 100 0.31 5.81 -11.67
C GLU A 100 1.66 5.12 -11.67
N GLN A 101 2.69 5.84 -11.22
CA GLN A 101 4.04 5.31 -11.07
C GLN A 101 4.47 5.48 -9.62
N PRO A 102 5.05 4.45 -8.98
CA PRO A 102 5.58 4.60 -7.64
C PRO A 102 6.77 5.56 -7.62
N LEU A 103 6.92 6.30 -6.53
CA LEU A 103 8.11 7.10 -6.27
C LEU A 103 9.21 6.25 -5.63
N PRO A 104 10.49 6.49 -5.95
CA PRO A 104 10.99 7.53 -6.84
C PRO A 104 10.70 7.25 -8.31
N TYR A 105 10.20 8.26 -9.03
CA TYR A 105 9.99 8.21 -10.46
C TYR A 105 11.16 8.86 -11.17
N ILE A 106 11.80 8.14 -12.08
CA ILE A 106 12.98 8.59 -12.82
C ILE A 106 12.72 8.45 -14.32
N ARG A 107 12.95 9.51 -15.07
CA ARG A 107 12.84 9.49 -16.51
C ARG A 107 13.99 10.24 -17.17
N HIS A 108 14.46 9.66 -18.28
CA HIS A 108 15.47 10.26 -19.14
C HIS A 108 14.80 11.02 -20.27
N TYR A 109 15.36 12.16 -20.59
CA TYR A 109 14.91 13.05 -21.67
C TYR A 109 16.06 13.39 -22.58
N GLU A 110 15.72 13.74 -23.83
CA GLU A 110 16.64 14.28 -24.81
C GLU A 110 16.04 15.58 -25.36
N ASN A 111 16.82 16.62 -25.40
CA ASN A 111 16.40 17.87 -26.03
C ASN A 111 16.69 17.89 -27.53
N LEU A 112 16.22 18.90 -28.24
CA LEU A 112 16.39 19.04 -29.71
C LEU A 112 17.85 19.10 -30.17
N ASN A 113 18.79 19.38 -29.26
CA ASN A 113 20.24 19.41 -29.52
C ASN A 113 20.94 18.09 -29.24
N GLY A 114 20.20 17.05 -28.88
CA GLY A 114 20.77 15.73 -28.49
C GLY A 114 21.33 15.67 -27.08
N TRP A 115 21.07 16.65 -26.22
CA TRP A 115 21.51 16.66 -24.83
C TRP A 115 20.59 15.79 -23.99
N LEU A 116 21.20 14.86 -23.27
CA LEU A 116 20.49 13.94 -22.38
C LEU A 116 20.45 14.49 -20.95
N TRP A 117 19.31 14.43 -20.32
CA TRP A 117 19.15 14.79 -18.92
C TRP A 117 18.13 13.86 -18.24
N THR A 118 18.11 13.88 -16.93
CA THR A 118 17.25 13.00 -16.13
C THR A 118 16.44 13.85 -15.15
N ARG A 119 15.14 13.61 -15.11
CA ARG A 119 14.28 14.13 -14.03
C ARG A 119 14.00 13.04 -13.03
N THR A 120 14.22 13.35 -11.77
CA THR A 120 13.84 12.52 -10.62
C THR A 120 12.73 13.22 -9.86
N VAL A 121 11.67 12.48 -9.55
CA VAL A 121 10.63 12.90 -8.63
C VAL A 121 10.66 11.92 -7.47
N ASP A 122 10.88 12.41 -6.27
CA ASP A 122 10.96 11.60 -5.07
C ASP A 122 10.25 12.25 -3.89
N PHE A 123 10.28 11.62 -2.73
CA PHE A 123 9.65 12.14 -1.52
C PHE A 123 10.41 11.69 -0.27
N GLU A 124 10.29 12.50 0.75
CA GLU A 124 10.61 12.13 2.12
C GLU A 124 9.43 12.38 3.04
N TYR A 125 9.41 11.75 4.19
CA TYR A 125 8.36 11.98 5.17
C TYR A 125 8.86 11.91 6.60
N SER A 126 8.18 12.65 7.46
CA SER A 126 8.41 12.65 8.90
C SER A 126 7.08 12.50 9.65
N ALA A 127 7.11 12.51 10.98
CA ALA A 127 5.89 12.57 11.79
C ALA A 127 5.09 13.87 11.61
N LYS A 128 5.65 14.88 10.95
CA LYS A 128 5.07 16.20 10.85
C LYS A 128 4.67 16.58 9.44
N GLU A 129 5.39 16.07 8.44
CA GLU A 129 5.28 16.53 7.05
C GLU A 129 5.67 15.43 6.07
N ILE A 130 5.20 15.59 4.85
CA ILE A 130 5.68 14.90 3.67
C ILE A 130 6.16 15.96 2.68
N ASN A 131 7.34 15.76 2.11
CA ASN A 131 7.96 16.65 1.14
C ASN A 131 8.18 15.91 -0.17
N PHE A 132 7.75 16.49 -1.27
CA PHE A 132 8.05 16.02 -2.63
C PHE A 132 9.20 16.84 -3.20
N PHE A 133 10.03 16.19 -3.98
CA PHE A 133 11.18 16.80 -4.64
C PHE A 133 11.16 16.54 -6.13
N VAL A 134 11.57 17.54 -6.90
CA VAL A 134 11.82 17.41 -8.35
C VAL A 134 13.22 17.92 -8.63
N THR A 135 14.08 17.03 -9.11
CA THR A 135 15.47 17.33 -9.45
C THR A 135 15.72 17.01 -10.91
N SER A 136 16.34 17.94 -11.65
CA SER A 136 16.80 17.73 -13.02
C SER A 136 18.33 17.71 -13.05
N SER A 137 18.92 16.73 -13.74
CA SER A 137 20.38 16.54 -13.77
C SER A 137 21.15 17.61 -14.54
N ASP A 138 20.46 18.39 -15.36
CA ASP A 138 21.01 19.57 -16.06
C ASP A 138 20.94 20.83 -15.21
N PHE A 139 20.29 20.76 -14.03
CA PHE A 139 20.09 21.88 -13.12
C PHE A 139 19.47 23.13 -13.75
N GLU A 140 18.76 22.96 -14.88
CA GLU A 140 18.03 24.05 -15.48
C GLU A 140 16.92 24.54 -14.55
N ARG A 141 16.61 25.86 -14.65
CA ARG A 141 15.60 26.53 -13.80
C ARG A 141 14.19 26.36 -14.33
N GLU A 142 13.92 25.27 -15.02
CA GLU A 142 12.57 25.00 -15.46
C GLU A 142 11.71 24.52 -14.28
N ARG A 143 10.75 25.36 -13.91
CA ARG A 143 9.81 25.04 -12.84
C ARG A 143 8.94 23.87 -13.27
N PRO A 144 8.72 22.87 -12.37
CA PRO A 144 7.87 21.73 -12.69
C PRO A 144 6.46 22.18 -13.06
N GLU A 145 5.87 21.47 -14.00
CA GLU A 145 4.46 21.56 -14.34
C GLU A 145 3.57 21.10 -13.16
N LYS A 146 2.26 21.18 -13.35
CA LYS A 146 1.30 20.61 -12.41
C LYS A 146 1.50 19.11 -12.29
N MET A 147 1.64 18.59 -11.05
CA MET A 147 1.79 17.18 -10.76
C MET A 147 0.72 16.72 -9.77
N ASN A 148 0.23 15.50 -9.93
CA ASN A 148 -0.70 14.87 -9.02
C ASN A 148 -0.02 13.70 -8.31
N PHE A 149 -0.19 13.63 -7.00
CA PHE A 149 0.39 12.59 -6.17
C PHE A 149 -0.68 11.87 -5.37
N ARG A 150 -0.51 10.57 -5.20
CA ARG A 150 -1.28 9.77 -4.25
C ARG A 150 -0.33 9.19 -3.22
N VAL A 151 -0.65 9.39 -1.94
CA VAL A 151 0.14 8.87 -0.82
C VAL A 151 -0.72 7.94 0.02
N MET A 152 -0.19 6.77 0.32
CA MET A 152 -0.82 5.79 1.21
C MET A 152 0.03 5.62 2.46
N PHE A 153 -0.60 5.76 3.61
CA PHE A 153 -0.06 5.40 4.90
C PHE A 153 -0.66 4.04 5.30
N ILE A 154 0.19 3.09 5.66
CA ILE A 154 -0.19 1.72 6.06
C ILE A 154 0.37 1.48 7.46
N TRP A 155 -0.44 0.98 8.41
CA TRP A 155 -0.06 0.70 9.80
C TRP A 155 -0.58 -0.63 10.32
#